data_5b66c63c90708421381028b7bfa1541a
#
_entry.id   5b66c63c90708421381028b7bfa1541a
#
_cell.length_a   1.000
_cell.length_b   1.000
_cell.length_c   1.000
_cell.angle_alpha   90.00
_cell.angle_beta   90.00
_cell.angle_gamma   90.00
#
_symmetry.space_group_name_H-M   'P 1'
#
loop_
_entity.id
_entity.type
_entity.pdbx_description
1 polymer ?
#
loop_
_entity_poly.entity_id
_entity_poly.type
_entity_poly.pdbx_seq_one_letter_code
_entity_poly.pdbx_strand_id
1 'polypeptide(L)'
;MKVLILSPYPQEIIKILEKNQDNYLIYNEKLKINFLKKNKIEFIISYGYKYLITKDIIDIFKGKIINLHISFLPFNRGYYPNLWSHLEGSPSGVTIHLINEQIDRGEILLQKKVEIDPKKHSFRSSYLILRKEIEILLKSNWKFLKLGE
;
A
#
# COMPACT_ATOMS: atom_id res chain seq x y z
N MET A 1 2.51 9.03 -16.43
CA MET A 1 3.10 7.79 -15.89
C MET A 1 2.09 6.66 -16.00
N LYS A 2 2.53 5.43 -16.20
CA LYS A 2 1.65 4.25 -16.25
C LYS A 2 1.84 3.41 -14.98
N VAL A 3 0.81 3.34 -14.17
CA VAL A 3 0.83 2.74 -12.83
C VAL A 3 0.08 1.40 -12.84
N LEU A 4 0.66 0.39 -12.23
CA LEU A 4 -0.02 -0.88 -11.97
C LEU A 4 -0.60 -0.86 -10.55
N ILE A 5 -1.88 -1.13 -10.43
CA ILE A 5 -2.58 -1.26 -9.14
C ILE A 5 -2.76 -2.74 -8.84
N LEU A 6 -2.13 -3.20 -7.78
CA LEU A 6 -2.29 -4.54 -7.22
C LEU A 6 -3.19 -4.44 -5.98
N SER A 7 -4.50 -4.50 -6.19
CA SER A 7 -5.46 -4.34 -5.10
C SER A 7 -6.82 -4.94 -5.43
N PRO A 8 -7.47 -5.63 -4.47
CA PRO A 8 -8.86 -6.07 -4.62
C PRO A 8 -9.88 -4.93 -4.42
N TYR A 9 -9.43 -3.76 -3.96
CA TYR A 9 -10.27 -2.57 -3.73
C TYR A 9 -9.59 -1.29 -4.26
N PRO A 10 -9.46 -1.15 -5.59
CA PRO A 10 -8.65 -0.10 -6.22
C PRO A 10 -9.34 1.27 -6.35
N GLN A 11 -10.60 1.42 -5.96
CA GLN A 11 -11.47 2.54 -6.33
C GLN A 11 -10.89 3.92 -5.98
N GLU A 12 -10.39 4.10 -4.77
CA GLU A 12 -9.82 5.39 -4.35
C GLU A 12 -8.46 5.66 -5.01
N ILE A 13 -7.66 4.62 -5.24
CA ILE A 13 -6.40 4.75 -5.99
C ILE A 13 -6.68 5.22 -7.42
N ILE A 14 -7.68 4.64 -8.08
CA ILE A 14 -8.09 5.05 -9.44
C ILE A 14 -8.43 6.54 -9.47
N LYS A 15 -9.24 7.03 -8.55
CA LYS A 15 -9.61 8.46 -8.48
C LYS A 15 -8.38 9.36 -8.31
N ILE A 16 -7.41 8.93 -7.49
CA ILE A 16 -6.17 9.67 -7.27
C ILE A 16 -5.36 9.75 -8.57
N LEU A 17 -5.20 8.64 -9.28
CA LEU A 17 -4.44 8.58 -10.52
C LEU A 17 -5.10 9.39 -11.63
N GLU A 18 -6.42 9.25 -11.82
CA GLU A 18 -7.18 10.02 -12.81
C GLU A 18 -7.06 11.53 -12.56
N LYS A 19 -7.20 11.97 -11.33
CA LYS A 19 -7.02 13.38 -10.96
C LYS A 19 -5.63 13.91 -11.29
N ASN A 20 -4.63 13.06 -11.26
CA ASN A 20 -3.25 13.39 -11.56
C ASN A 20 -2.85 13.09 -13.03
N GLN A 21 -3.80 12.72 -13.88
CA GLN A 21 -3.59 12.37 -15.30
C GLN A 21 -2.59 11.22 -15.49
N ASP A 22 -2.52 10.31 -14.54
CA ASP A 22 -1.74 9.09 -14.63
C ASP A 22 -2.58 7.96 -15.24
N ASN A 23 -2.01 7.19 -16.14
CA ASN A 23 -2.63 5.99 -16.70
C ASN A 23 -2.48 4.82 -15.73
N TYR A 24 -3.40 3.87 -15.74
CA TYR A 24 -3.31 2.73 -14.84
C TYR A 24 -3.83 1.44 -15.47
N LEU A 25 -3.40 0.33 -14.88
CA LEU A 25 -3.97 -1.01 -15.03
C LEU A 25 -4.23 -1.59 -13.66
N ILE A 26 -5.27 -2.42 -13.54
CA ILE A 26 -5.57 -3.19 -12.34
C ILE A 26 -5.20 -4.64 -12.61
N TYR A 27 -4.49 -5.27 -11.66
CA TYR A 27 -4.06 -6.65 -11.79
C TYR A 27 -4.02 -7.33 -10.42
N ASN A 28 -4.66 -8.49 -10.29
CA ASN A 28 -4.78 -9.19 -9.01
C ASN A 28 -4.25 -10.64 -9.06
N GLU A 29 -3.71 -11.05 -10.19
CA GLU A 29 -3.06 -12.34 -10.33
C GLU A 29 -1.58 -12.29 -9.92
N LYS A 30 -0.94 -13.44 -9.87
CA LYS A 30 0.50 -13.52 -9.58
C LYS A 30 1.31 -12.76 -10.62
N LEU A 31 2.06 -11.78 -10.18
CA LEU A 31 2.80 -10.87 -11.06
C LEU A 31 3.98 -11.55 -11.74
N LYS A 32 4.16 -11.26 -13.04
CA LYS A 32 5.26 -11.76 -13.87
C LYS A 32 5.95 -10.62 -14.59
N ILE A 33 7.26 -10.69 -14.73
CA ILE A 33 8.06 -9.67 -15.43
C ILE A 33 7.57 -9.38 -16.85
N ASN A 34 7.23 -10.41 -17.61
CA ASN A 34 6.78 -10.23 -18.99
C ASN A 34 5.50 -9.40 -19.09
N PHE A 35 4.59 -9.54 -18.13
CA PHE A 35 3.38 -8.72 -18.05
C PHE A 35 3.74 -7.22 -17.84
N LEU A 36 4.67 -6.93 -16.95
CA LEU A 36 5.12 -5.56 -16.66
C LEU A 36 5.77 -4.91 -17.87
N LYS A 37 6.65 -5.63 -18.56
CA LYS A 37 7.33 -5.14 -19.77
C LYS A 37 6.36 -4.92 -20.92
N LYS A 38 5.48 -5.90 -21.20
CA LYS A 38 4.46 -5.82 -22.26
C LYS A 38 3.56 -4.60 -22.07
N ASN A 39 3.17 -4.31 -20.85
CA ASN A 39 2.27 -3.22 -20.54
C ASN A 39 2.99 -1.90 -20.25
N LYS A 40 4.32 -1.85 -20.33
CA LYS A 40 5.13 -0.65 -20.10
C LYS A 40 4.84 0.02 -18.77
N ILE A 41 4.76 -0.80 -17.71
CA ILE A 41 4.52 -0.32 -16.34
C ILE A 41 5.74 0.45 -15.83
N GLU A 42 5.51 1.59 -15.22
CA GLU A 42 6.54 2.48 -14.68
C GLU A 42 6.56 2.54 -13.15
N PHE A 43 5.42 2.28 -12.52
CA PHE A 43 5.25 2.35 -11.07
C PHE A 43 4.23 1.31 -10.60
N ILE A 44 4.38 0.78 -9.39
CA ILE A 44 3.48 -0.23 -8.83
C ILE A 44 2.97 0.23 -7.46
N ILE A 45 1.65 0.20 -7.27
CA ILE A 45 0.99 0.41 -5.97
C ILE A 45 0.37 -0.92 -5.54
N SER A 46 0.83 -1.45 -4.42
CA SER A 46 0.29 -2.63 -3.76
C SER A 46 -0.61 -2.20 -2.60
N TYR A 47 -1.83 -2.72 -2.56
CA TYR A 47 -2.79 -2.43 -1.50
C TYR A 47 -3.70 -3.64 -1.27
N GLY A 48 -3.39 -4.45 -0.28
CA GLY A 48 -4.10 -5.70 -0.01
C GLY A 48 -3.83 -6.82 -1.02
N TYR A 49 -2.74 -6.73 -1.77
CA TYR A 49 -2.33 -7.75 -2.73
C TYR A 49 -1.85 -9.02 -2.01
N LYS A 50 -2.38 -10.16 -2.40
CA LYS A 50 -2.16 -11.43 -1.69
C LYS A 50 -0.88 -12.20 -2.05
N TYR A 51 -0.23 -11.85 -3.16
CA TYR A 51 0.99 -12.54 -3.60
C TYR A 51 2.25 -11.77 -3.21
N LEU A 52 3.34 -12.49 -3.02
CA LEU A 52 4.65 -11.87 -2.88
C LEU A 52 5.17 -11.38 -4.24
N ILE A 53 5.80 -10.22 -4.24
CA ILE A 53 6.50 -9.69 -5.41
C ILE A 53 7.90 -10.28 -5.40
N THR A 54 8.30 -10.88 -6.50
CA THR A 54 9.59 -11.60 -6.60
C THR A 54 10.77 -10.63 -6.68
N LYS A 55 11.95 -11.12 -6.28
CA LYS A 55 13.18 -10.32 -6.23
C LYS A 55 13.54 -9.69 -7.58
N ASP A 56 13.37 -10.42 -8.67
CA ASP A 56 13.65 -9.94 -10.03
C ASP A 56 12.80 -8.72 -10.41
N ILE A 57 11.54 -8.71 -10.00
CA ILE A 57 10.64 -7.56 -10.19
C ILE A 57 11.07 -6.39 -9.29
N ILE A 58 11.38 -6.66 -8.02
CA ILE A 58 11.85 -5.65 -7.08
C ILE A 58 13.12 -4.96 -7.58
N ASP A 59 14.06 -5.72 -8.11
CA ASP A 59 15.32 -5.18 -8.63
C ASP A 59 15.13 -4.25 -9.85
N ILE A 60 14.20 -4.62 -10.76
CA ILE A 60 13.86 -3.79 -11.92
C ILE A 60 13.13 -2.50 -11.53
N PHE A 61 12.21 -2.61 -10.55
CA PHE A 61 11.39 -1.50 -10.09
C PHE A 61 11.89 -0.86 -8.80
N LYS A 62 13.19 -0.93 -8.54
CA LYS A 62 13.79 -0.40 -7.30
C LYS A 62 13.36 1.04 -7.04
N GLY A 63 12.76 1.27 -5.88
CA GLY A 63 12.23 2.58 -5.49
C GLY A 63 10.90 2.96 -6.14
N LYS A 64 10.29 2.08 -6.94
CA LYS A 64 9.04 2.34 -7.68
C LYS A 64 7.92 1.35 -7.36
N ILE A 65 8.04 0.63 -6.26
CA ILE A 65 6.99 -0.24 -5.74
C ILE A 65 6.69 0.18 -4.32
N ILE A 66 5.50 0.71 -4.09
CA ILE A 66 5.03 1.07 -2.75
C ILE A 66 3.94 0.11 -2.29
N ASN A 67 3.88 -0.11 -0.97
CA ASN A 67 2.79 -0.81 -0.34
C ASN A 67 2.04 0.11 0.63
N LEU A 68 0.73 0.05 0.55
CA LEU A 68 -0.17 0.73 1.47
C LEU A 68 -0.51 -0.25 2.60
N HIS A 69 0.04 -0.05 3.77
CA HIS A 69 -0.11 -0.95 4.91
C HIS A 69 -0.88 -0.30 6.04
N ILE A 70 -1.95 -0.95 6.51
CA ILE A 70 -2.85 -0.42 7.55
C ILE A 70 -2.36 -0.75 8.95
N SER A 71 -1.07 -0.54 9.21
CA SER A 71 -0.51 -0.57 10.55
C SER A 71 0.51 0.54 10.75
N PHE A 72 0.83 0.81 12.00
CA PHE A 72 1.92 1.70 12.38
C PHE A 72 3.20 0.86 12.50
N LEU A 73 3.91 0.69 11.36
CA LEU A 73 5.14 -0.12 11.33
C LEU A 73 6.18 0.45 12.34
N PRO A 74 6.94 -0.41 13.02
CA PRO A 74 7.16 -1.85 12.76
C PRO A 74 6.11 -2.79 13.39
N PHE A 75 5.05 -2.28 13.99
CA PHE A 75 4.01 -3.09 14.60
C PHE A 75 3.12 -3.77 13.55
N ASN A 76 2.70 -5.00 13.82
CA ASN A 76 1.71 -5.73 13.02
C ASN A 76 2.09 -5.88 11.53
N ARG A 77 3.29 -6.38 11.27
CA ARG A 77 3.73 -6.80 9.94
C ARG A 77 2.95 -8.01 9.46
N GLY A 78 2.80 -8.15 8.14
CA GLY A 78 2.13 -9.28 7.52
C GLY A 78 0.64 -9.10 7.33
N TYR A 79 -0.10 -10.23 7.37
CA TYR A 79 -1.54 -10.25 7.13
C TYR A 79 -2.34 -9.80 8.36
N TYR A 80 -3.50 -9.20 8.11
CA TYR A 80 -4.45 -8.75 9.14
C TYR A 80 -3.85 -7.82 10.20
N PRO A 81 -3.12 -6.78 9.81
CA PRO A 81 -2.44 -5.92 10.78
C PRO A 81 -3.39 -5.23 11.76
N ASN A 82 -4.60 -4.88 11.32
CA ASN A 82 -5.61 -4.28 12.17
C ASN A 82 -6.12 -5.24 13.25
N LEU A 83 -6.25 -6.53 12.92
CA LEU A 83 -6.67 -7.55 13.88
C LEU A 83 -5.66 -7.68 15.02
N TRP A 84 -4.39 -7.78 14.69
CA TRP A 84 -3.32 -7.89 15.68
C TRP A 84 -3.21 -6.66 16.57
N SER A 85 -3.30 -5.46 15.98
CA SER A 85 -3.32 -4.21 16.74
C SER A 85 -4.48 -4.17 17.75
N HIS A 86 -5.66 -4.60 17.32
CA HIS A 86 -6.85 -4.64 18.17
C HIS A 86 -6.73 -5.65 19.31
N LEU A 87 -6.18 -6.84 19.06
CA LEU A 87 -6.00 -7.89 20.05
C LEU A 87 -4.86 -7.60 21.03
N GLU A 88 -3.74 -7.06 20.58
CA GLU A 88 -2.52 -6.85 21.36
C GLU A 88 -2.44 -5.47 22.01
N GLY A 89 -3.34 -4.54 21.65
CA GLY A 89 -3.28 -3.16 22.14
C GLY A 89 -2.08 -2.37 21.67
N SER A 90 -1.43 -2.81 20.57
CA SER A 90 -0.30 -2.11 19.98
C SER A 90 -0.74 -0.83 19.26
N PRO A 91 0.18 0.14 19.02
CA PRO A 91 -0.15 1.37 18.32
C PRO A 91 -0.81 1.12 16.97
N SER A 92 -1.87 1.88 16.67
CA SER A 92 -2.58 1.85 15.40
C SER A 92 -2.09 2.96 14.49
N GLY A 93 -2.13 2.72 13.20
CA GLY A 93 -1.77 3.72 12.21
C GLY A 93 -1.72 3.16 10.81
N VAL A 94 -1.15 3.95 9.91
CA VAL A 94 -1.01 3.60 8.51
C VAL A 94 0.39 3.95 8.02
N THR A 95 0.92 3.15 7.12
CA THR A 95 2.27 3.30 6.61
C THR A 95 2.31 3.09 5.10
N ILE A 96 2.97 3.98 4.38
CA ILE A 96 3.36 3.78 2.99
C ILE A 96 4.86 3.51 2.97
N HIS A 97 5.27 2.37 2.45
CA HIS A 97 6.66 1.95 2.42
C HIS A 97 7.05 1.35 1.07
N LEU A 98 8.33 1.35 0.76
CA LEU A 98 8.87 0.62 -0.38
C LEU A 98 8.80 -0.88 -0.12
N ILE A 99 8.58 -1.65 -1.18
CA ILE A 99 8.66 -3.11 -1.10
C ILE A 99 10.10 -3.57 -1.31
N ASN A 100 10.56 -4.43 -0.41
CA ASN A 100 11.81 -5.19 -0.54
C ASN A 100 11.52 -6.70 -0.43
N GLU A 101 12.53 -7.53 -0.34
CA GLU A 101 12.40 -8.98 -0.26
C GLU A 101 11.77 -9.47 1.05
N GLN A 102 11.73 -8.65 2.08
CA GLN A 102 11.17 -8.98 3.39
C GLN A 102 9.79 -8.35 3.57
N ILE A 103 8.84 -9.12 4.06
CA ILE A 103 7.46 -8.65 4.26
C ILE A 103 7.43 -7.45 5.20
N ASP A 104 6.85 -6.34 4.69
CA ASP A 104 6.63 -5.08 5.42
C ASP A 104 7.89 -4.51 6.14
N ARG A 105 9.06 -4.75 5.56
CA ARG A 105 10.36 -4.28 6.07
C ARG A 105 11.09 -3.32 5.14
N GLY A 106 10.44 -2.89 4.07
CA GLY A 106 11.00 -1.87 3.18
C GLY A 106 11.06 -0.50 3.85
N GLU A 107 11.81 0.40 3.26
CA GLU A 107 11.95 1.78 3.72
C GLU A 107 10.59 2.46 3.88
N ILE A 108 10.35 3.04 5.05
CA ILE A 108 9.13 3.81 5.32
C ILE A 108 9.26 5.17 4.64
N LEU A 109 8.30 5.46 3.75
CA LEU A 109 8.22 6.75 3.06
C LEU A 109 7.33 7.72 3.81
N LEU A 110 6.16 7.28 4.24
CA LEU A 110 5.17 8.07 4.97
C LEU A 110 4.49 7.23 6.02
N GLN A 111 4.16 7.85 7.14
CA GLN A 111 3.50 7.17 8.24
C GLN A 111 2.60 8.13 9.01
N LYS A 112 1.46 7.64 9.46
CA LYS A 112 0.54 8.39 10.30
C LYS A 112 0.02 7.52 11.44
N LYS A 113 0.19 7.98 12.67
CA LYS A 113 -0.45 7.36 13.83
C LYS A 113 -1.93 7.71 13.83
N VAL A 114 -2.78 6.72 14.09
CA VAL A 114 -4.24 6.87 14.15
C VAL A 114 -4.70 6.34 15.50
N GLU A 115 -5.23 7.21 16.34
CA GLU A 115 -5.76 6.81 17.63
C GLU A 115 -7.12 6.10 17.47
N ILE A 116 -7.19 4.85 17.88
CA ILE A 116 -8.42 4.04 17.88
C ILE A 116 -8.62 3.48 19.26
N ASP A 117 -9.74 3.88 19.91
CA ASP A 117 -10.14 3.33 21.18
C ASP A 117 -10.88 1.99 20.95
N PRO A 118 -10.30 0.85 21.36
CA PRO A 118 -10.93 -0.47 21.17
C PRO A 118 -12.25 -0.63 21.90
N LYS A 119 -12.54 0.22 22.89
CA LYS A 119 -13.82 0.25 23.62
C LYS A 119 -14.93 0.92 22.82
N LYS A 120 -14.58 1.82 21.88
CA LYS A 120 -15.52 2.60 21.07
C LYS A 120 -15.70 2.08 19.65
N HIS A 121 -14.75 1.28 19.16
CA HIS A 121 -14.72 0.78 17.80
C HIS A 121 -14.65 -0.74 17.75
N SER A 122 -15.48 -1.34 16.89
CA SER A 122 -15.36 -2.74 16.51
C SER A 122 -14.11 -2.96 15.63
N PHE A 123 -13.73 -4.22 15.44
CA PHE A 123 -12.70 -4.58 14.45
C PHE A 123 -13.02 -4.00 13.05
N ARG A 124 -14.28 -4.13 12.61
CA ARG A 124 -14.72 -3.62 11.30
C ARG A 124 -14.64 -2.10 11.21
N SER A 125 -15.12 -1.37 12.20
CA SER A 125 -15.07 0.10 12.17
C SER A 125 -13.64 0.63 12.23
N SER A 126 -12.76 0.00 13.01
CA SER A 126 -11.33 0.30 13.04
C SER A 126 -10.67 0.07 11.68
N TYR A 127 -10.98 -1.03 11.02
CA TYR A 127 -10.50 -1.37 9.68
C TYR A 127 -10.91 -0.30 8.65
N LEU A 128 -12.16 0.13 8.67
CA LEU A 128 -12.66 1.16 7.75
C LEU A 128 -11.99 2.53 8.00
N ILE A 129 -11.74 2.89 9.26
CA ILE A 129 -11.02 4.10 9.62
C ILE A 129 -9.59 4.06 9.06
N LEU A 130 -8.87 2.98 9.26
CA LEU A 130 -7.50 2.82 8.78
C LEU A 130 -7.41 2.80 7.26
N ARG A 131 -8.35 2.16 6.58
CA ARG A 131 -8.45 2.21 5.12
C ARG A 131 -8.62 3.64 4.61
N LYS A 132 -9.53 4.39 5.21
CA LYS A 132 -9.74 5.80 4.85
C LYS A 132 -8.48 6.64 5.08
N GLU A 133 -7.81 6.43 6.19
CA GLU A 133 -6.59 7.19 6.54
C GLU A 133 -5.43 6.91 5.58
N ILE A 134 -5.22 5.65 5.17
CA ILE A 134 -4.15 5.32 4.21
C ILE A 134 -4.45 5.88 2.82
N GLU A 135 -5.70 5.87 2.41
CA GLU A 135 -6.12 6.44 1.13
C GLU A 135 -5.96 7.98 1.10
N ILE A 136 -6.27 8.66 2.21
CA ILE A 136 -6.01 10.10 2.38
C ILE A 136 -4.51 10.39 2.35
N LEU A 137 -3.71 9.58 3.03
CA LEU A 137 -2.25 9.73 3.05
C LEU A 137 -1.67 9.60 1.64
N LEU A 138 -2.11 8.62 0.87
CA LEU A 138 -1.73 8.47 -0.53
C LEU A 138 -2.16 9.68 -1.37
N LYS A 139 -3.43 10.09 -1.27
CA LYS A 139 -4.00 11.20 -2.03
C LYS A 139 -3.22 12.51 -1.83
N SER A 140 -2.88 12.80 -0.59
CA SER A 140 -2.18 14.04 -0.23
C SER A 140 -0.72 14.06 -0.70
N ASN A 141 -0.12 12.89 -0.95
CA ASN A 141 1.32 12.77 -1.21
C ASN A 141 1.65 12.10 -2.55
N TRP A 142 0.66 11.74 -3.37
CA TRP A 142 0.91 10.99 -4.60
C TRP A 142 1.91 11.65 -5.54
N LYS A 143 1.80 12.97 -5.74
CA LYS A 143 2.73 13.72 -6.60
C LYS A 143 4.19 13.61 -6.13
N PHE A 144 4.39 13.60 -4.84
CA PHE A 144 5.69 13.43 -4.20
C PHE A 144 6.19 11.98 -4.34
N LEU A 145 5.36 11.02 -3.99
CA LEU A 145 5.71 9.60 -4.04
C LEU A 145 6.10 9.11 -5.43
N LYS A 146 5.39 9.55 -6.47
CA LYS A 146 5.66 9.10 -7.84
C LYS A 146 6.96 9.66 -8.42
N LEU A 147 7.49 10.71 -7.86
CA LEU A 147 8.77 11.32 -8.26
C LEU A 147 9.96 10.71 -7.52
N GLY A 148 9.72 10.00 -6.43
CA GLY A 148 10.76 9.42 -5.58
C GLY A 148 11.53 10.47 -4.76
N GLU A 149 10.89 11.59 -4.46
CA GLU A 149 11.45 12.70 -3.68
C GLU A 149 11.11 12.59 -2.19
#